data_f790dd40298e852eded2ccc747c94931
#
_entry.id   f790dd40298e852eded2ccc747c94931
#
_cell.length_a   1.000
_cell.length_b   1.000
_cell.length_c   1.000
_cell.angle_alpha   90.00
_cell.angle_beta   90.00
_cell.angle_gamma   90.00
#
_symmetry.space_group_name_H-M   'P 1'
#
loop_
_entity.id
_entity.type
_entity.pdbx_description
1 polymer ?
#
loop_
_entity_poly.entity_id
_entity_poly.type
_entity_poly.pdbx_seq_one_letter_code
_entity_poly.pdbx_strand_id
1 'polypeptide(L)'
;MADNLGKYSGINDIRRDVPLIVSLTSYEERFEDLTISIYSLLNQSIKPDRIILWLSDNLCLNDLPYDITRFIKNGLEIRFVKDIGSYTKAIYAFKEFSNSIIVTADDDIYYPKDWLSKLYYSFIANPKDISVHRAHRIRFEDKKIAPYETWTKHVEEENARFDNFLTGVGGVLYPPNCFSNEVLRKDIFLTKFFHQK
;
A
#
# COMPACT_ATOMS: atom_id res chain seq x y z
N MET A 1 -5.86 -3.91 24.20
CA MET A 1 -5.15 -4.70 23.16
C MET A 1 -3.75 -4.19 22.83
N ALA A 2 -3.29 -3.10 23.37
CA ALA A 2 -2.07 -2.40 22.94
C ALA A 2 -0.76 -2.84 23.62
N ASP A 3 -0.77 -3.63 24.66
CA ASP A 3 0.42 -3.87 25.49
C ASP A 3 1.34 -5.02 25.05
N ASN A 4 0.97 -5.81 24.06
CA ASN A 4 1.78 -6.94 23.62
C ASN A 4 2.85 -6.62 22.53
N LEU A 5 2.82 -5.43 21.94
CA LEU A 5 3.87 -4.99 20.97
C LEU A 5 5.16 -4.52 21.66
N GLY A 6 5.20 -4.41 22.97
CA GLY A 6 6.31 -3.78 23.71
C GLY A 6 7.70 -4.41 23.55
N LYS A 7 7.81 -5.62 22.99
CA LYS A 7 9.09 -6.37 22.93
C LYS A 7 9.51 -6.88 21.55
N TYR A 8 8.67 -6.74 20.50
CA TYR A 8 8.96 -7.36 19.20
C TYR A 8 9.03 -6.31 18.10
N SER A 9 10.05 -6.44 17.21
CA SER A 9 10.13 -5.71 15.96
C SER A 9 8.97 -6.11 15.04
N GLY A 10 8.31 -5.13 14.44
CA GLY A 10 7.32 -5.34 13.39
C GLY A 10 7.94 -5.48 12.00
N ILE A 11 9.24 -5.25 11.89
CA ILE A 11 10.02 -5.37 10.66
C ILE A 11 11.01 -6.53 10.76
N ASN A 12 11.53 -6.94 9.60
CA ASN A 12 12.48 -8.03 9.47
C ASN A 12 13.87 -7.60 9.98
N ASP A 13 14.53 -8.46 10.74
CA ASP A 13 15.89 -8.23 11.26
C ASP A 13 16.97 -8.65 10.24
N ILE A 14 16.62 -9.52 9.30
CA ILE A 14 17.51 -10.04 8.26
C ILE A 14 17.14 -9.42 6.92
N ARG A 15 18.06 -8.62 6.36
CA ARG A 15 17.82 -7.96 5.07
C ARG A 15 17.62 -8.98 3.95
N ARG A 16 16.55 -8.81 3.17
CA ARG A 16 16.31 -9.54 1.92
C ARG A 16 17.17 -8.98 0.79
N ASP A 17 17.51 -9.82 -0.19
CA ASP A 17 18.18 -9.37 -1.42
C ASP A 17 17.31 -8.34 -2.16
N VAL A 18 16.01 -8.58 -2.23
CA VAL A 18 15.00 -7.63 -2.72
C VAL A 18 14.13 -7.19 -1.55
N PRO A 19 14.26 -5.94 -1.06
CA PRO A 19 13.51 -5.49 0.11
C PRO A 19 12.00 -5.50 -0.11
N LEU A 20 11.26 -5.90 0.92
CA LEU A 20 9.80 -5.89 0.98
C LEU A 20 9.34 -4.69 1.81
N ILE A 21 8.68 -3.73 1.19
CA ILE A 21 8.28 -2.46 1.80
C ILE A 21 6.77 -2.36 1.83
N VAL A 22 6.19 -2.15 3.01
CA VAL A 22 4.79 -1.78 3.16
C VAL A 22 4.68 -0.26 3.21
N SER A 23 3.79 0.30 2.41
CA SER A 23 3.63 1.73 2.21
C SER A 23 2.18 2.14 2.39
N LEU A 24 1.92 3.09 3.29
CA LEU A 24 0.59 3.63 3.53
C LEU A 24 0.65 5.16 3.68
N THR A 25 -0.49 5.83 3.51
CA THR A 25 -0.66 7.26 3.75
C THR A 25 -1.93 7.49 4.54
N SER A 26 -1.97 8.58 5.30
CA SER A 26 -3.15 9.00 6.07
C SER A 26 -3.18 10.50 6.21
N TYR A 27 -4.22 11.02 6.87
CA TYR A 27 -4.41 12.42 7.21
C TYR A 27 -5.09 12.54 8.60
N GLU A 28 -5.07 13.73 9.19
CA GLU A 28 -5.37 13.93 10.62
C GLU A 28 -6.69 13.33 11.07
N GLU A 29 -7.76 13.48 10.26
CA GLU A 29 -9.11 13.00 10.61
C GLU A 29 -9.22 11.46 10.69
N ARG A 30 -8.20 10.73 10.19
CA ARG A 30 -8.15 9.26 10.20
C ARG A 30 -7.16 8.67 11.18
N PHE A 31 -6.54 9.45 12.04
CA PHE A 31 -5.50 8.96 12.94
C PHE A 31 -5.99 7.91 13.96
N GLU A 32 -7.28 7.90 14.30
CA GLU A 32 -7.86 6.85 15.14
C GLU A 32 -7.85 5.49 14.42
N ASP A 33 -8.37 5.42 13.19
CA ASP A 33 -8.40 4.21 12.37
C ASP A 33 -6.99 3.75 11.99
N LEU A 34 -6.11 4.69 11.67
CA LEU A 34 -4.70 4.46 11.34
C LEU A 34 -3.97 3.66 12.40
N THR A 35 -4.25 3.90 13.68
CA THR A 35 -3.65 3.17 14.80
C THR A 35 -3.89 1.66 14.71
N ILE A 36 -5.11 1.26 14.33
CA ILE A 36 -5.50 -0.14 14.16
C ILE A 36 -4.81 -0.76 12.94
N SER A 37 -4.76 -0.01 11.85
CA SER A 37 -4.08 -0.44 10.62
C SER A 37 -2.60 -0.67 10.85
N ILE A 38 -1.87 0.29 11.46
CA ILE A 38 -0.45 0.15 11.80
C ILE A 38 -0.21 -1.07 12.71
N TYR A 39 -1.04 -1.23 13.75
CA TYR A 39 -0.94 -2.37 14.65
C TYR A 39 -1.02 -3.70 13.87
N SER A 40 -1.97 -3.82 12.96
CA SER A 40 -2.16 -5.02 12.14
C SER A 40 -0.98 -5.28 11.20
N LEU A 41 -0.40 -4.23 10.60
CA LEU A 41 0.76 -4.32 9.70
C LEU A 41 2.03 -4.74 10.47
N LEU A 42 2.23 -4.27 11.69
CA LEU A 42 3.35 -4.68 12.54
C LEU A 42 3.23 -6.13 13.03
N ASN A 43 2.02 -6.72 12.98
CA ASN A 43 1.75 -8.08 13.45
C ASN A 43 1.69 -9.14 12.35
N GLN A 44 2.16 -8.85 11.16
CA GLN A 44 2.15 -9.81 10.04
C GLN A 44 3.02 -11.05 10.33
N SER A 45 2.65 -12.22 9.78
CA SER A 45 3.40 -13.48 9.90
C SER A 45 4.74 -13.42 9.17
N ILE A 46 4.79 -12.81 7.98
CA ILE A 46 6.02 -12.38 7.31
C ILE A 46 6.25 -10.92 7.62
N LYS A 47 7.41 -10.60 8.18
CA LYS A 47 7.78 -9.22 8.49
C LYS A 47 8.30 -8.52 7.23
N PRO A 48 7.80 -7.31 6.90
CA PRO A 48 8.43 -6.50 5.86
C PRO A 48 9.81 -6.00 6.31
N ASP A 49 10.64 -5.56 5.39
CA ASP A 49 11.91 -4.91 5.73
C ASP A 49 11.70 -3.47 6.19
N ARG A 50 10.60 -2.83 5.76
CA ARG A 50 10.19 -1.48 6.18
C ARG A 50 8.68 -1.33 6.16
N ILE A 51 8.15 -0.52 7.07
CA ILE A 51 6.77 -0.01 7.06
C ILE A 51 6.85 1.50 7.04
N ILE A 52 6.35 2.15 6.00
CA ILE A 52 6.49 3.60 5.80
C ILE A 52 5.11 4.24 5.78
N LEU A 53 4.88 5.15 6.71
CA LEU A 53 3.74 6.04 6.76
C LEU A 53 4.14 7.39 6.16
N TRP A 54 3.49 7.76 5.06
CA TRP A 54 3.65 9.07 4.42
C TRP A 54 2.56 10.00 4.90
N LEU A 55 2.95 11.16 5.42
CA LEU A 55 2.05 12.22 5.87
C LEU A 55 2.35 13.52 5.14
N SER A 56 1.42 14.45 5.18
CA SER A 56 1.60 15.79 4.62
C SER A 56 2.77 16.51 5.26
N ASP A 57 3.56 17.24 4.47
CA ASP A 57 4.65 18.13 4.92
C ASP A 57 4.15 19.39 5.65
N ASN A 58 2.83 19.58 5.75
CA ASN A 58 2.22 20.54 6.65
C ASN A 58 2.29 20.12 8.13
N LEU A 59 2.59 18.83 8.39
CA LEU A 59 2.73 18.24 9.71
C LEU A 59 4.20 18.01 10.05
N CYS A 60 4.49 17.90 11.33
CA CYS A 60 5.76 17.44 11.86
C CYS A 60 5.54 16.35 12.93
N LEU A 61 6.61 15.71 13.38
CA LEU A 61 6.52 14.60 14.34
C LEU A 61 5.82 15.00 15.66
N ASN A 62 5.97 16.27 16.09
CA ASN A 62 5.37 16.75 17.33
C ASN A 62 3.85 16.97 17.23
N ASP A 63 3.30 17.04 16.03
CA ASP A 63 1.86 17.19 15.80
C ASP A 63 1.13 15.84 15.89
N LEU A 64 1.88 14.72 15.87
CA LEU A 64 1.28 13.39 15.83
C LEU A 64 0.91 12.89 17.22
N PRO A 65 -0.27 12.21 17.37
CA PRO A 65 -0.67 11.56 18.60
C PRO A 65 0.36 10.50 19.05
N TYR A 66 0.50 10.36 20.37
CA TYR A 66 1.35 9.30 20.95
C TYR A 66 0.96 7.90 20.44
N ASP A 67 -0.32 7.66 20.20
CA ASP A 67 -0.82 6.37 19.71
C ASP A 67 -0.27 5.99 18.32
N ILE A 68 0.21 6.93 17.53
CA ILE A 68 0.92 6.70 16.27
C ILE A 68 2.43 6.62 16.52
N THR A 69 2.99 7.64 17.19
CA THR A 69 4.45 7.75 17.37
C THR A 69 5.04 6.63 18.22
N ARG A 70 4.28 6.02 19.11
CA ARG A 70 4.71 4.84 19.89
C ARG A 70 5.10 3.65 19.01
N PHE A 71 4.62 3.53 17.77
CA PHE A 71 4.98 2.43 16.86
C PHE A 71 6.34 2.60 16.19
N ILE A 72 6.98 3.77 16.28
CA ILE A 72 8.32 4.00 15.75
C ILE A 72 9.31 3.00 16.38
N LYS A 73 9.21 2.76 17.68
CA LYS A 73 10.04 1.75 18.37
C LYS A 73 9.85 0.31 17.88
N ASN A 74 8.75 0.04 17.17
CA ASN A 74 8.43 -1.27 16.60
C ASN A 74 8.79 -1.35 15.10
N GLY A 75 9.35 -0.30 14.51
CA GLY A 75 9.81 -0.28 13.13
C GLY A 75 8.95 0.52 12.15
N LEU A 76 7.97 1.30 12.64
CA LEU A 76 7.26 2.26 11.79
C LEU A 76 8.18 3.41 11.43
N GLU A 77 8.32 3.70 10.13
CA GLU A 77 8.96 4.91 9.63
C GLU A 77 7.89 5.93 9.27
N ILE A 78 8.05 7.18 9.72
CA ILE A 78 7.16 8.29 9.38
C ILE A 78 7.92 9.26 8.51
N ARG A 79 7.33 9.65 7.38
CA ARG A 79 7.92 10.57 6.41
C ARG A 79 6.92 11.64 6.02
N PHE A 80 7.41 12.87 5.95
CA PHE A 80 6.63 14.04 5.58
C PHE A 80 6.94 14.45 4.15
N VAL A 81 5.89 14.52 3.32
CA VAL A 81 5.99 14.78 1.89
C VAL A 81 4.82 15.65 1.43
N LYS A 82 4.97 16.31 0.28
CA LYS A 82 3.85 17.02 -0.33
C LYS A 82 2.70 16.07 -0.59
N ASP A 83 1.54 16.37 -0.03
CA ASP A 83 0.35 15.56 -0.21
C ASP A 83 -0.13 15.56 -1.66
N ILE A 84 -0.39 14.37 -2.20
CA ILE A 84 -1.00 14.11 -3.51
C ILE A 84 -2.19 13.14 -3.38
N GLY A 85 -2.87 13.16 -2.24
CA GLY A 85 -4.01 12.32 -1.92
C GLY A 85 -3.63 10.85 -1.78
N SER A 86 -4.52 9.96 -2.15
CA SER A 86 -4.32 8.50 -2.06
C SER A 86 -3.13 7.96 -2.85
N TYR A 87 -2.61 8.73 -3.82
CA TYR A 87 -1.41 8.37 -4.59
C TYR A 87 -0.11 8.52 -3.80
N THR A 88 -0.12 9.26 -2.69
CA THR A 88 1.06 9.51 -1.84
C THR A 88 1.76 8.21 -1.47
N LYS A 89 1.04 7.20 -0.99
CA LYS A 89 1.60 5.89 -0.61
C LYS A 89 2.29 5.14 -1.75
N ALA A 90 1.85 5.32 -2.99
CA ALA A 90 2.38 4.61 -4.14
C ALA A 90 3.53 5.38 -4.81
N ILE A 91 3.30 6.63 -5.17
CA ILE A 91 4.23 7.44 -5.99
C ILE A 91 5.56 7.68 -5.27
N TYR A 92 5.54 8.03 -3.98
CA TYR A 92 6.77 8.24 -3.23
C TYR A 92 7.53 6.93 -2.99
N ALA A 93 6.80 5.82 -2.72
CA ALA A 93 7.42 4.51 -2.58
C ALA A 93 8.08 4.05 -3.89
N PHE A 94 7.41 4.15 -5.04
CA PHE A 94 8.00 3.80 -6.34
C PHE A 94 9.20 4.67 -6.70
N LYS A 95 9.15 5.97 -6.39
CA LYS A 95 10.25 6.89 -6.67
C LYS A 95 11.50 6.56 -5.86
N GLU A 96 11.32 6.23 -4.59
CA GLU A 96 12.44 6.06 -3.66
C GLU A 96 12.99 4.62 -3.64
N PHE A 97 12.11 3.64 -3.86
CA PHE A 97 12.41 2.23 -3.71
C PHE A 97 12.13 1.41 -4.98
N SER A 98 12.49 1.92 -6.15
CA SER A 98 12.19 1.29 -7.44
C SER A 98 12.66 -0.16 -7.55
N ASN A 99 13.76 -0.52 -6.90
CA ASN A 99 14.33 -1.87 -6.89
C ASN A 99 13.78 -2.77 -5.75
N SER A 100 12.69 -2.37 -5.10
CA SER A 100 12.08 -3.11 -3.99
C SER A 100 10.70 -3.61 -4.36
N ILE A 101 10.23 -4.62 -3.64
CA ILE A 101 8.84 -5.05 -3.66
C ILE A 101 8.05 -4.03 -2.84
N ILE A 102 7.08 -3.37 -3.44
CA ILE A 102 6.23 -2.38 -2.76
C ILE A 102 4.85 -2.97 -2.53
N VAL A 103 4.36 -2.92 -1.30
CA VAL A 103 3.00 -3.29 -0.96
C VAL A 103 2.26 -2.06 -0.43
N THR A 104 1.21 -1.64 -1.13
CA THR A 104 0.38 -0.52 -0.66
C THR A 104 -0.72 -1.03 0.28
N ALA A 105 -0.94 -0.29 1.36
CA ALA A 105 -1.98 -0.54 2.34
C ALA A 105 -2.83 0.73 2.56
N ASP A 106 -4.08 0.54 3.01
CA ASP A 106 -4.97 1.62 3.42
C ASP A 106 -4.87 1.85 4.93
N ASP A 107 -5.28 3.02 5.38
CA ASP A 107 -5.14 3.49 6.77
C ASP A 107 -6.34 3.16 7.67
N ASP A 108 -7.40 2.59 7.08
CA ASP A 108 -8.67 2.26 7.74
C ASP A 108 -9.00 0.76 7.72
N ILE A 109 -7.99 -0.10 7.48
CA ILE A 109 -8.17 -1.56 7.36
C ILE A 109 -7.38 -2.31 8.44
N TYR A 110 -8.05 -3.26 9.09
CA TYR A 110 -7.37 -4.29 9.88
C TYR A 110 -6.94 -5.45 8.99
N TYR A 111 -5.64 -5.61 8.78
CA TYR A 111 -5.07 -6.65 7.95
C TYR A 111 -4.90 -7.96 8.73
N PRO A 112 -5.47 -9.10 8.25
CA PRO A 112 -5.23 -10.41 8.84
C PRO A 112 -3.73 -10.75 8.91
N LYS A 113 -3.36 -11.59 9.86
CA LYS A 113 -1.95 -11.94 10.14
C LYS A 113 -1.21 -12.55 8.94
N ASP A 114 -1.92 -13.18 8.03
CA ASP A 114 -1.41 -13.84 6.83
C ASP A 114 -1.54 -12.99 5.55
N TRP A 115 -2.00 -11.74 5.68
CA TRP A 115 -2.25 -10.86 4.54
C TRP A 115 -0.98 -10.62 3.71
N LEU A 116 0.11 -10.19 4.35
CA LEU A 116 1.36 -9.91 3.64
C LEU A 116 2.02 -11.17 3.10
N SER A 117 1.92 -12.29 3.83
CA SER A 117 2.49 -13.56 3.39
C SER A 117 1.82 -14.09 2.12
N LYS A 118 0.50 -13.96 1.99
CA LYS A 118 -0.23 -14.37 0.78
C LYS A 118 0.22 -13.56 -0.45
N LEU A 119 0.34 -12.24 -0.33
CA LEU A 119 0.87 -11.39 -1.41
C LEU A 119 2.32 -11.75 -1.75
N TYR A 120 3.15 -11.95 -0.75
CA TYR A 120 4.56 -12.27 -0.94
C TYR A 120 4.76 -13.62 -1.63
N TYR A 121 4.02 -14.66 -1.24
CA TYR A 121 4.11 -15.97 -1.90
C TYR A 121 3.54 -15.96 -3.32
N SER A 122 2.50 -15.18 -3.58
CA SER A 122 2.02 -14.94 -4.94
C SER A 122 3.11 -14.31 -5.81
N PHE A 123 3.82 -13.31 -5.31
CA PHE A 123 4.98 -12.71 -5.98
C PHE A 123 6.11 -13.72 -6.21
N ILE A 124 6.45 -14.56 -5.23
CA ILE A 124 7.51 -15.59 -5.40
C ILE A 124 7.14 -16.58 -6.52
N ALA A 125 5.87 -16.96 -6.63
CA ALA A 125 5.39 -17.84 -7.69
C ALA A 125 5.39 -17.16 -9.07
N ASN A 126 5.11 -15.85 -9.13
CA ASN A 126 4.97 -15.07 -10.38
C ASN A 126 5.66 -13.70 -10.23
N PRO A 127 7.02 -13.62 -10.27
CA PRO A 127 7.76 -12.41 -9.88
C PRO A 127 7.59 -11.20 -10.81
N LYS A 128 6.92 -11.34 -11.93
CA LYS A 128 6.63 -10.26 -12.88
C LYS A 128 5.22 -9.71 -12.76
N ASP A 129 4.35 -10.40 -12.04
CA ASP A 129 2.94 -10.04 -11.94
C ASP A 129 2.67 -9.17 -10.71
N ILE A 130 1.76 -8.21 -10.86
CA ILE A 130 1.22 -7.46 -9.73
C ILE A 130 0.24 -8.38 -9.00
N SER A 131 0.44 -8.57 -7.70
CA SER A 131 -0.41 -9.42 -6.86
C SER A 131 -1.39 -8.59 -6.04
N VAL A 132 -2.63 -9.07 -5.89
CA VAL A 132 -3.69 -8.35 -5.18
C VAL A 132 -4.65 -9.32 -4.51
N HIS A 133 -5.18 -8.95 -3.34
CA HIS A 133 -6.22 -9.76 -2.69
C HIS A 133 -7.61 -9.62 -3.32
N ARG A 134 -7.85 -8.52 -4.03
CA ARG A 134 -9.17 -8.26 -4.64
C ARG A 134 -9.02 -7.51 -5.95
N ALA A 135 -9.62 -8.06 -6.99
CA ALA A 135 -9.75 -7.40 -8.28
C ALA A 135 -11.19 -7.43 -8.79
N HIS A 136 -11.49 -6.52 -9.69
CA HIS A 136 -12.69 -6.52 -10.51
C HIS A 136 -12.29 -6.73 -11.96
N ARG A 137 -13.16 -7.34 -12.78
CA ARG A 137 -12.92 -7.49 -14.22
C ARG A 137 -13.58 -6.34 -14.96
N ILE A 138 -12.76 -5.54 -15.67
CA ILE A 138 -13.25 -4.46 -16.53
C ILE A 138 -14.07 -5.08 -17.66
N ARG A 139 -15.29 -4.59 -17.85
CA ARG A 139 -16.12 -4.92 -19.01
C ARG A 139 -15.90 -3.91 -20.12
N PHE A 140 -15.79 -4.41 -21.34
CA PHE A 140 -15.70 -3.60 -22.55
C PHE A 140 -16.96 -3.79 -23.41
N GLU A 141 -17.50 -2.68 -23.92
CA GLU A 141 -18.56 -2.64 -24.93
C GLU A 141 -18.10 -1.75 -26.08
N ASP A 142 -18.18 -2.23 -27.30
CA ASP A 142 -17.73 -1.52 -28.49
C ASP A 142 -16.30 -0.94 -28.36
N LYS A 143 -15.37 -1.70 -27.79
CA LYS A 143 -13.97 -1.32 -27.51
C LYS A 143 -13.81 -0.15 -26.53
N LYS A 144 -14.85 0.23 -25.81
CA LYS A 144 -14.82 1.23 -24.74
C LYS A 144 -15.03 0.54 -23.38
N ILE A 145 -14.50 1.17 -22.34
CA ILE A 145 -14.76 0.71 -20.97
C ILE A 145 -16.23 0.97 -20.64
N ALA A 146 -16.94 -0.10 -20.30
CA ALA A 146 -18.34 -0.03 -19.87
C ALA A 146 -18.46 0.60 -18.46
N PRO A 147 -19.66 1.07 -18.06
CA PRO A 147 -19.88 1.62 -16.72
C PRO A 147 -19.42 0.66 -15.61
N TYR A 148 -18.83 1.20 -14.55
CA TYR A 148 -18.22 0.43 -13.44
C TYR A 148 -19.20 -0.55 -12.77
N GLU A 149 -20.49 -0.21 -12.73
CA GLU A 149 -21.55 -1.04 -12.16
C GLU A 149 -21.76 -2.36 -12.93
N THR A 150 -21.35 -2.39 -14.19
CA THR A 150 -21.48 -3.57 -15.07
C THR A 150 -20.27 -4.51 -15.02
N TRP A 151 -19.20 -4.12 -14.32
CA TRP A 151 -17.98 -4.93 -14.19
C TRP A 151 -18.23 -6.14 -13.30
N THR A 152 -17.53 -7.25 -13.56
CA THR A 152 -17.53 -8.39 -12.67
C THR A 152 -16.79 -8.03 -11.38
N LYS A 153 -17.53 -8.05 -10.27
CA LYS A 153 -16.96 -7.74 -8.95
C LYS A 153 -16.34 -9.01 -8.32
N HIS A 154 -15.26 -8.82 -7.54
CA HIS A 154 -14.61 -9.88 -6.77
C HIS A 154 -14.25 -11.10 -7.63
N VAL A 155 -13.36 -10.89 -8.62
CA VAL A 155 -12.90 -11.98 -9.50
C VAL A 155 -12.16 -13.03 -8.69
N GLU A 156 -12.59 -14.31 -8.80
CA GLU A 156 -11.98 -15.43 -8.09
C GLU A 156 -10.85 -16.10 -8.90
N GLU A 157 -10.76 -15.80 -10.20
CA GLU A 157 -9.73 -16.36 -11.07
C GLU A 157 -8.34 -15.76 -10.77
N GLU A 158 -7.36 -16.63 -10.52
CA GLU A 158 -5.97 -16.25 -10.19
C GLU A 158 -5.10 -15.99 -11.43
N ASN A 159 -5.66 -15.43 -12.49
CA ASN A 159 -4.94 -15.17 -13.73
C ASN A 159 -4.56 -13.68 -13.87
N ALA A 160 -3.27 -13.43 -14.17
CA ALA A 160 -2.81 -12.09 -14.53
C ALA A 160 -3.44 -11.65 -15.86
N ARG A 161 -4.11 -10.50 -15.86
CA ARG A 161 -4.80 -9.94 -17.04
C ARG A 161 -4.77 -8.42 -17.01
N PHE A 162 -4.71 -7.79 -18.18
CA PHE A 162 -4.76 -6.32 -18.31
C PHE A 162 -6.14 -5.71 -18.03
N ASP A 163 -7.19 -6.51 -18.08
CA ASP A 163 -8.55 -6.10 -17.75
C ASP A 163 -8.91 -6.32 -16.26
N ASN A 164 -7.95 -6.74 -15.44
CA ASN A 164 -8.12 -6.74 -14.00
C ASN A 164 -7.95 -5.32 -13.45
N PHE A 165 -8.98 -4.81 -12.79
CA PHE A 165 -8.94 -3.59 -12.01
C PHE A 165 -8.60 -3.92 -10.56
N LEU A 166 -7.42 -3.54 -10.13
CA LEU A 166 -6.92 -3.80 -8.79
C LEU A 166 -7.59 -2.86 -7.80
N THR A 167 -8.24 -3.40 -6.77
CA THR A 167 -8.86 -2.58 -5.72
C THR A 167 -7.88 -2.39 -4.57
N GLY A 168 -7.57 -1.14 -4.21
CA GLY A 168 -6.57 -0.80 -3.19
C GLY A 168 -6.87 -1.38 -1.81
N VAL A 169 -8.14 -1.46 -1.44
CA VAL A 169 -8.62 -1.83 -0.09
C VAL A 169 -8.09 -3.20 0.41
N GLY A 170 -7.83 -4.14 -0.48
CA GLY A 170 -7.24 -5.44 -0.13
C GLY A 170 -5.71 -5.41 -0.03
N GLY A 171 -5.08 -4.32 -0.42
CA GLY A 171 -3.64 -4.21 -0.63
C GLY A 171 -3.17 -4.73 -1.99
N VAL A 172 -2.14 -4.11 -2.51
CA VAL A 172 -1.55 -4.45 -3.83
C VAL A 172 -0.04 -4.55 -3.67
N LEU A 173 0.53 -5.65 -4.16
CA LEU A 173 1.97 -5.86 -4.24
C LEU A 173 2.45 -5.58 -5.67
N TYR A 174 3.42 -4.72 -5.77
CA TYR A 174 4.08 -4.31 -7.01
C TYR A 174 5.51 -4.86 -7.05
N PRO A 175 5.88 -5.64 -8.08
CA PRO A 175 7.24 -6.08 -8.31
C PRO A 175 8.22 -4.92 -8.50
N PRO A 176 9.54 -5.12 -8.27
CA PRO A 176 10.55 -4.13 -8.60
C PRO A 176 10.46 -3.69 -10.06
N ASN A 177 10.59 -2.37 -10.29
CA ASN A 177 10.61 -1.78 -11.64
C ASN A 177 9.39 -2.16 -12.53
N CYS A 178 8.23 -2.45 -11.95
CA CYS A 178 7.03 -2.87 -12.71
C CYS A 178 6.40 -1.75 -13.55
N PHE A 179 6.78 -0.50 -13.32
CA PHE A 179 6.25 0.66 -14.04
C PHE A 179 7.32 1.43 -14.78
N SER A 180 6.95 2.05 -15.91
CA SER A 180 7.76 3.06 -16.56
C SER A 180 7.81 4.35 -15.73
N ASN A 181 8.81 5.21 -16.00
CA ASN A 181 8.93 6.52 -15.33
C ASN A 181 7.72 7.45 -15.54
N GLU A 182 6.85 7.15 -16.49
CA GLU A 182 5.62 7.92 -16.71
C GLU A 182 4.65 7.86 -15.53
N VAL A 183 4.63 6.75 -14.78
CA VAL A 183 3.84 6.62 -13.55
C VAL A 183 4.25 7.64 -12.49
N LEU A 184 5.49 8.12 -12.51
CA LEU A 184 6.02 9.12 -11.58
C LEU A 184 5.70 10.58 -11.99
N ARG A 185 5.07 10.78 -13.14
CA ARG A 185 4.73 12.11 -13.66
C ARG A 185 3.51 12.69 -12.96
N LYS A 186 3.76 13.53 -11.96
CA LYS A 186 2.72 14.20 -11.14
C LYS A 186 1.75 15.05 -11.99
N ASP A 187 2.23 15.65 -13.08
CA ASP A 187 1.42 16.44 -14.01
C ASP A 187 0.27 15.63 -14.62
N ILE A 188 0.47 14.34 -14.88
CA ILE A 188 -0.58 13.46 -15.41
C ILE A 188 -1.69 13.21 -14.38
N PHE A 189 -1.34 12.91 -13.13
CA PHE A 189 -2.31 12.61 -12.08
C PHE A 189 -3.08 13.85 -11.64
N LEU A 190 -2.36 14.94 -11.36
CA LEU A 190 -2.96 16.14 -10.78
C LEU A 190 -3.86 16.90 -11.76
N THR A 191 -3.58 16.83 -13.08
CA THR A 191 -4.38 17.53 -14.07
C THR A 191 -5.56 16.73 -14.61
N LYS A 192 -5.43 15.39 -14.73
CA LYS A 192 -6.48 14.56 -15.35
C LYS A 192 -7.46 13.92 -14.36
N PHE A 193 -7.08 13.74 -13.10
CA PHE A 193 -7.90 12.99 -12.13
C PHE A 193 -8.42 13.81 -10.95
N PHE A 194 -7.87 14.99 -10.66
CA PHE A 194 -8.37 15.85 -9.57
C PHE A 194 -9.54 16.79 -9.98
N HIS A 195 -9.91 16.86 -11.26
CA HIS A 195 -10.99 17.70 -11.74
C HIS A 195 -12.35 16.99 -11.88
N GLN A 196 -12.48 15.75 -11.39
CA GLN A 196 -13.78 15.07 -11.27
C GLN A 196 -14.20 15.03 -9.79
N LYS A 197 -14.69 16.17 -9.30
CA LYS A 197 -15.54 16.25 -8.12
C LYS A 197 -16.97 16.39 -8.56
#